data_fd775857748a8d306aa9d9ba4282162f
#
_entry.id   fd775857748a8d306aa9d9ba4282162f
#
_cell.length_a   1.000
_cell.length_b   1.000
_cell.length_c   1.000
_cell.angle_alpha   90.00
_cell.angle_beta   90.00
_cell.angle_gamma   90.00
#
_symmetry.space_group_name_H-M   'P 1'
#
loop_
_entity.id
_entity.type
_entity.pdbx_description
1 polymer ?
#
loop_
_entity_poly.entity_id
_entity_poly.type
_entity_poly.pdbx_seq_one_letter_code
_entity_poly.pdbx_strand_id
1 'polypeptide(L)'
;MKKKMVSILTEAFCASALLAGCGSADTAKTSASSAGAASSSADGTTTLTVGFDAEYPPYGYMDDETGNYTGFDLELAEAVCEIYGWKLVKTPINWDAKDTELNSGAIDCIWNGFTMNGREDDYTWSDPYVDNSQVMVVSENSGINSLSDLAGKTVGVQAASAALDLLQSEEDGGQKELADTFAALQQFPDYNNAFVELQAGSIDAVAMDIGVAKYQLESRGEGYKILDEHLNSEKYAIGFKKGNTELCDKVNEGLQQVLADGTFDKLAEKYGIADMVCLEKKGE
;
A
#
# COMPACT_ATOMS: atom_id res chain seq x y z
N MET A 1 -47.81 39.00 -10.86
CA MET A 1 -47.90 39.22 -12.33
C MET A 1 -47.16 38.06 -13.00
N LYS A 2 -47.93 37.07 -13.45
CA LYS A 2 -48.19 36.66 -14.85
C LYS A 2 -46.93 36.19 -15.59
N LYS A 3 -46.80 34.81 -15.70
CA LYS A 3 -46.96 33.99 -16.95
C LYS A 3 -45.75 34.11 -17.92
N LYS A 4 -45.16 33.06 -18.46
CA LYS A 4 -45.72 31.97 -19.28
C LYS A 4 -44.75 30.80 -19.46
N MET A 5 -45.28 29.59 -19.47
CA MET A 5 -44.74 28.35 -20.06
C MET A 5 -44.69 28.49 -21.58
N VAL A 6 -43.67 27.85 -22.21
CA VAL A 6 -43.84 27.30 -23.57
C VAL A 6 -43.10 25.95 -23.62
N SER A 7 -43.90 24.93 -23.89
CA SER A 7 -43.55 23.56 -24.24
C SER A 7 -43.54 23.46 -25.75
N ILE A 8 -42.52 22.81 -26.36
CA ILE A 8 -42.66 22.32 -27.73
C ILE A 8 -42.05 20.91 -27.79
N LEU A 9 -42.93 19.96 -28.01
CA LEU A 9 -42.75 18.58 -28.43
C LEU A 9 -42.51 18.59 -29.94
N THR A 10 -41.58 17.73 -30.46
CA THR A 10 -41.70 17.26 -31.84
C THR A 10 -41.07 15.83 -31.93
N GLU A 11 -41.94 14.90 -32.26
CA GLU A 11 -41.68 13.52 -32.68
C GLU A 11 -41.26 13.46 -34.15
N ALA A 12 -40.56 12.42 -34.56
CA ALA A 12 -40.72 11.63 -35.79
C ALA A 12 -39.42 10.84 -36.07
N PHE A 13 -39.36 9.62 -36.24
CA PHE A 13 -40.03 8.49 -36.93
C PHE A 13 -39.11 7.88 -37.99
N CYS A 14 -38.96 6.51 -37.93
CA CYS A 14 -38.61 5.52 -38.99
C CYS A 14 -37.16 5.43 -39.46
N ALA A 15 -36.55 4.27 -39.75
CA ALA A 15 -37.12 3.05 -40.31
C ALA A 15 -36.16 1.85 -40.13
N SER A 16 -36.79 0.72 -40.14
CA SER A 16 -36.27 -0.65 -40.12
C SER A 16 -35.49 -1.06 -41.36
N ALA A 17 -34.42 -1.90 -41.19
CA ALA A 17 -34.04 -2.84 -42.24
C ALA A 17 -33.57 -4.14 -41.58
N LEU A 18 -34.38 -5.15 -41.71
CA LEU A 18 -34.14 -6.57 -41.45
C LEU A 18 -33.30 -7.14 -42.60
N LEU A 19 -32.18 -7.77 -42.29
CA LEU A 19 -31.57 -8.77 -43.19
C LEU A 19 -31.29 -10.02 -42.39
N ALA A 20 -32.07 -11.03 -42.64
CA ALA A 20 -31.87 -12.40 -42.15
C ALA A 20 -30.72 -13.06 -42.92
N GLY A 21 -29.78 -13.64 -42.15
CA GLY A 21 -28.75 -14.54 -42.65
C GLY A 21 -28.62 -15.73 -41.72
N CYS A 22 -29.17 -16.88 -42.09
CA CYS A 22 -28.93 -18.18 -41.43
C CYS A 22 -27.48 -18.61 -41.66
N GLY A 23 -26.81 -19.09 -40.58
CA GLY A 23 -25.53 -19.76 -40.67
C GLY A 23 -25.14 -20.38 -39.34
N SER A 24 -25.36 -21.67 -39.21
CA SER A 24 -24.69 -22.70 -38.39
C SER A 24 -24.19 -22.38 -36.98
N ALA A 25 -24.74 -23.09 -36.02
CA ALA A 25 -24.27 -23.24 -34.65
C ALA A 25 -22.91 -23.94 -34.63
N ASP A 26 -21.89 -23.17 -34.14
CA ASP A 26 -20.72 -23.75 -33.52
C ASP A 26 -20.70 -23.33 -32.07
N THR A 27 -20.74 -24.32 -31.20
CA THR A 27 -20.73 -24.17 -29.75
C THR A 27 -19.31 -23.81 -29.31
N ALA A 28 -18.97 -22.54 -29.34
CA ALA A 28 -17.75 -22.04 -28.69
C ALA A 28 -18.00 -22.06 -27.18
N LYS A 29 -17.36 -23.00 -26.49
CA LYS A 29 -17.16 -22.93 -25.04
C LYS A 29 -16.41 -21.66 -24.75
N THR A 30 -17.08 -20.68 -24.16
CA THR A 30 -16.46 -19.54 -23.55
C THR A 30 -15.71 -20.04 -22.32
N SER A 31 -14.43 -20.30 -22.46
CA SER A 31 -13.52 -20.46 -21.36
C SER A 31 -13.47 -19.09 -20.67
N ALA A 32 -13.93 -19.02 -19.44
CA ALA A 32 -13.67 -17.88 -18.57
C ALA A 32 -12.15 -17.76 -18.44
N SER A 33 -11.58 -16.75 -19.09
CA SER A 33 -10.18 -16.38 -18.94
C SER A 33 -10.00 -15.86 -17.51
N SER A 34 -9.24 -16.58 -16.70
CA SER A 34 -8.82 -16.16 -15.38
C SER A 34 -8.00 -14.86 -15.53
N ALA A 35 -8.55 -13.76 -15.04
CA ALA A 35 -7.81 -12.53 -14.89
C ALA A 35 -6.73 -12.75 -13.84
N GLY A 36 -5.46 -12.84 -14.24
CA GLY A 36 -4.37 -13.10 -13.31
C GLY A 36 -2.97 -13.05 -13.91
N ALA A 37 -2.83 -12.73 -15.20
CA ALA A 37 -1.51 -12.56 -15.80
C ALA A 37 -1.14 -11.06 -15.87
N ALA A 38 0.11 -10.72 -15.57
CA ALA A 38 0.66 -9.40 -15.82
C ALA A 38 0.32 -8.96 -17.27
N SER A 39 -0.02 -7.69 -17.46
CA SER A 39 -0.46 -7.16 -18.74
C SER A 39 0.68 -7.22 -19.77
N SER A 40 0.48 -7.86 -20.92
CA SER A 40 1.48 -7.85 -22.01
C SER A 40 1.29 -6.66 -22.92
N SER A 41 2.35 -5.89 -23.15
CA SER A 41 2.39 -4.80 -24.13
C SER A 41 2.27 -5.31 -25.57
N ALA A 42 1.91 -4.42 -26.51
CA ALA A 42 1.78 -4.76 -27.94
C ALA A 42 3.10 -5.25 -28.59
N ASP A 43 4.25 -5.03 -27.93
CA ASP A 43 5.59 -5.48 -28.32
C ASP A 43 5.99 -6.84 -27.69
N GLY A 44 5.10 -7.46 -26.92
CA GLY A 44 5.33 -8.74 -26.26
C GLY A 44 6.06 -8.65 -24.92
N THR A 45 6.38 -7.44 -24.44
CA THR A 45 7.01 -7.25 -23.11
C THR A 45 5.94 -7.31 -22.02
N THR A 46 6.16 -8.17 -21.03
CA THR A 46 5.31 -8.22 -19.83
C THR A 46 5.52 -6.96 -18.99
N THR A 47 4.43 -6.39 -18.49
CA THR A 47 4.46 -5.20 -17.62
C THR A 47 4.00 -5.61 -16.23
N LEU A 48 4.74 -5.16 -15.20
CA LEU A 48 4.31 -5.21 -13.80
C LEU A 48 3.98 -3.79 -13.34
N THR A 49 2.73 -3.55 -12.97
CA THR A 49 2.25 -2.26 -12.46
C THR A 49 2.14 -2.33 -10.94
N VAL A 50 3.03 -1.61 -10.26
CA VAL A 50 3.10 -1.58 -8.79
C VAL A 50 2.36 -0.35 -8.27
N GLY A 51 1.37 -0.56 -7.41
CA GLY A 51 0.68 0.50 -6.65
C GLY A 51 1.40 0.78 -5.33
N PHE A 52 1.62 2.05 -5.02
CA PHE A 52 2.30 2.48 -3.80
C PHE A 52 1.88 3.88 -3.36
N ASP A 53 2.04 4.18 -2.07
CA ASP A 53 1.93 5.52 -1.50
C ASP A 53 3.26 6.28 -1.73
N ALA A 54 3.22 7.40 -2.45
CA ALA A 54 4.42 8.18 -2.77
C ALA A 54 4.94 9.05 -1.61
N GLU A 55 4.27 9.03 -0.46
CA GLU A 55 4.63 9.73 0.78
C GLU A 55 5.07 8.77 1.90
N TYR A 56 5.62 7.59 1.52
CA TYR A 56 5.92 6.49 2.44
C TYR A 56 7.41 6.06 2.42
N PRO A 57 8.37 6.99 2.68
CA PRO A 57 9.77 6.63 2.78
C PRO A 57 10.04 5.76 4.03
N PRO A 58 11.00 4.83 3.98
CA PRO A 58 11.96 4.57 2.91
C PRO A 58 11.48 3.57 1.86
N TYR A 59 10.21 3.12 1.87
CA TYR A 59 9.70 2.04 1.02
C TYR A 59 9.28 2.51 -0.37
N GLY A 60 8.47 3.60 -0.47
CA GLY A 60 8.06 4.21 -1.73
C GLY A 60 7.86 5.71 -1.57
N TYR A 61 8.56 6.52 -2.34
CA TYR A 61 8.44 7.97 -2.27
C TYR A 61 8.97 8.66 -3.52
N MET A 62 8.67 9.95 -3.63
CA MET A 62 9.28 10.79 -4.65
C MET A 62 10.59 11.37 -4.12
N ASP A 63 11.67 11.16 -4.83
CA ASP A 63 12.96 11.76 -4.54
C ASP A 63 12.97 13.23 -5.00
N ASP A 64 13.15 14.15 -4.07
CA ASP A 64 13.06 15.60 -4.31
C ASP A 64 14.17 16.13 -5.23
N GLU A 65 15.32 15.45 -5.32
CA GLU A 65 16.44 15.89 -6.16
C GLU A 65 16.24 15.47 -7.62
N THR A 66 15.75 14.28 -7.84
CA THR A 66 15.61 13.69 -9.18
C THR A 66 14.21 13.81 -9.76
N GLY A 67 13.19 13.98 -8.91
CA GLY A 67 11.77 13.95 -9.26
C GLY A 67 11.28 12.57 -9.68
N ASN A 68 12.03 11.51 -9.36
CA ASN A 68 11.67 10.13 -9.68
C ASN A 68 11.12 9.41 -8.45
N TYR A 69 10.27 8.42 -8.68
CA TYR A 69 9.83 7.52 -7.63
C TYR A 69 10.92 6.50 -7.30
N THR A 70 11.28 6.41 -6.02
CA THR A 70 12.32 5.56 -5.46
C THR A 70 11.86 4.97 -4.12
N GLY A 71 12.72 4.18 -3.48
CA GLY A 71 12.47 3.53 -2.21
C GLY A 71 12.82 2.05 -2.27
N PHE A 72 12.97 1.44 -1.10
CA PHE A 72 13.36 0.03 -0.98
C PHE A 72 12.47 -0.89 -1.81
N ASP A 73 11.16 -0.76 -1.67
CA ASP A 73 10.20 -1.62 -2.35
C ASP A 73 10.19 -1.39 -3.87
N LEU A 74 10.30 -0.13 -4.30
CA LEU A 74 10.30 0.20 -5.72
C LEU A 74 11.57 -0.25 -6.43
N GLU A 75 12.74 -0.17 -5.77
CA GLU A 75 13.99 -0.67 -6.34
C GLU A 75 14.07 -2.19 -6.27
N LEU A 76 13.47 -2.82 -5.24
CA LEU A 76 13.33 -4.27 -5.17
C LEU A 76 12.42 -4.79 -6.30
N ALA A 77 11.31 -4.12 -6.58
CA ALA A 77 10.43 -4.42 -7.72
C ALA A 77 11.17 -4.26 -9.06
N GLU A 78 12.02 -3.25 -9.19
CA GLU A 78 12.85 -3.03 -10.38
C GLU A 78 13.84 -4.19 -10.58
N ALA A 79 14.55 -4.61 -9.53
CA ALA A 79 15.46 -5.75 -9.57
C ALA A 79 14.75 -7.06 -9.97
N VAL A 80 13.55 -7.32 -9.45
CA VAL A 80 12.73 -8.47 -9.87
C VAL A 80 12.30 -8.36 -11.33
N CYS A 81 11.90 -7.18 -11.79
CA CYS A 81 11.53 -6.96 -13.19
C CYS A 81 12.73 -7.17 -14.14
N GLU A 82 13.93 -6.75 -13.76
CA GLU A 82 15.16 -6.94 -14.55
C GLU A 82 15.46 -8.43 -14.79
N ILE A 83 15.28 -9.28 -13.79
CA ILE A 83 15.49 -10.75 -13.92
C ILE A 83 14.65 -11.33 -15.05
N TYR A 84 13.41 -10.87 -15.20
CA TYR A 84 12.47 -11.40 -16.19
C TYR A 84 12.40 -10.61 -17.49
N GLY A 85 13.13 -9.48 -17.59
CA GLY A 85 12.98 -8.55 -18.70
C GLY A 85 11.59 -7.91 -18.75
N TRP A 86 10.93 -7.75 -17.61
CA TRP A 86 9.65 -7.08 -17.49
C TRP A 86 9.81 -5.57 -17.45
N LYS A 87 8.78 -4.85 -17.88
CA LYS A 87 8.69 -3.41 -17.71
C LYS A 87 8.01 -3.10 -16.38
N LEU A 88 8.71 -2.41 -15.47
CA LEU A 88 8.10 -1.86 -14.26
C LEU A 88 7.33 -0.57 -14.58
N VAL A 89 6.10 -0.47 -14.07
CA VAL A 89 5.32 0.77 -14.03
C VAL A 89 5.04 1.09 -12.57
N LYS A 90 5.63 2.18 -12.07
CA LYS A 90 5.46 2.70 -10.71
C LYS A 90 4.24 3.62 -10.70
N THR A 91 3.16 3.21 -10.04
CA THR A 91 1.87 3.93 -10.02
C THR A 91 1.57 4.44 -8.62
N PRO A 92 1.73 5.75 -8.36
CA PRO A 92 1.33 6.32 -7.07
C PRO A 92 -0.19 6.25 -6.94
N ILE A 93 -0.67 5.83 -5.78
CA ILE A 93 -2.10 5.72 -5.47
C ILE A 93 -2.42 6.47 -4.17
N ASN A 94 -3.69 6.87 -3.99
CA ASN A 94 -4.17 7.20 -2.67
C ASN A 94 -4.31 5.91 -1.85
N TRP A 95 -3.74 5.90 -0.66
CA TRP A 95 -3.66 4.65 0.13
C TRP A 95 -5.03 4.06 0.49
N ASP A 96 -6.02 4.89 0.73
CA ASP A 96 -7.41 4.47 0.99
C ASP A 96 -8.12 3.88 -0.24
N ALA A 97 -7.58 4.09 -1.45
CA ALA A 97 -8.11 3.54 -2.69
C ALA A 97 -7.42 2.23 -3.14
N LYS A 98 -6.40 1.74 -2.42
CA LYS A 98 -5.55 0.59 -2.80
C LYS A 98 -6.33 -0.63 -3.26
N ASP A 99 -7.41 -0.97 -2.54
CA ASP A 99 -8.22 -2.14 -2.86
C ASP A 99 -9.02 -1.97 -4.16
N THR A 100 -9.50 -0.77 -4.40
CA THR A 100 -10.22 -0.42 -5.64
C THR A 100 -9.29 -0.47 -6.84
N GLU A 101 -8.08 0.08 -6.72
CA GLU A 101 -7.07 0.06 -7.77
C GLU A 101 -6.61 -1.37 -8.10
N LEU A 102 -6.35 -2.18 -7.07
CA LEU A 102 -5.98 -3.59 -7.24
C LEU A 102 -7.12 -4.43 -7.84
N ASN A 103 -8.34 -4.28 -7.32
CA ASN A 103 -9.49 -5.07 -7.78
C ASN A 103 -9.95 -4.71 -9.18
N SER A 104 -9.79 -3.45 -9.59
CA SER A 104 -10.06 -3.00 -10.97
C SER A 104 -9.03 -3.48 -11.98
N GLY A 105 -7.82 -3.86 -11.52
CA GLY A 105 -6.68 -4.19 -12.36
C GLY A 105 -5.93 -2.96 -12.89
N ALA A 106 -6.10 -1.79 -12.26
CA ALA A 106 -5.30 -0.60 -12.54
C ALA A 106 -3.85 -0.78 -12.06
N ILE A 107 -3.67 -1.59 -11.01
CA ILE A 107 -2.38 -2.08 -10.54
C ILE A 107 -2.40 -3.62 -10.46
N ASP A 108 -1.23 -4.23 -10.62
CA ASP A 108 -1.09 -5.70 -10.55
C ASP A 108 -0.82 -6.18 -9.12
N CYS A 109 -0.17 -5.34 -8.30
CA CYS A 109 0.11 -5.60 -6.90
C CYS A 109 0.25 -4.29 -6.10
N ILE A 110 0.12 -4.41 -4.79
CA ILE A 110 0.47 -3.39 -3.80
C ILE A 110 1.84 -3.77 -3.24
N TRP A 111 2.83 -2.91 -3.43
CA TRP A 111 4.19 -3.15 -2.96
C TRP A 111 4.74 -1.87 -2.33
N ASN A 112 4.52 -1.71 -1.02
CA ASN A 112 4.77 -0.45 -0.31
C ASN A 112 4.78 -0.62 1.21
N GLY A 113 5.64 -1.49 1.76
CA GLY A 113 5.59 -1.75 3.20
C GLY A 113 4.20 -2.21 3.62
N PHE A 114 3.64 -3.21 2.93
CA PHE A 114 2.25 -3.58 3.09
C PHE A 114 2.08 -4.70 4.12
N THR A 115 1.48 -4.37 5.26
CA THR A 115 1.22 -5.29 6.37
C THR A 115 0.27 -6.39 5.96
N MET A 116 0.73 -7.65 6.08
CA MET A 116 -0.10 -8.82 5.80
C MET A 116 -0.94 -9.26 7.01
N ASN A 117 -0.47 -9.00 8.22
CA ASN A 117 -1.15 -9.41 9.45
C ASN A 117 -2.54 -8.77 9.57
N GLY A 118 -3.53 -9.61 9.87
CA GLY A 118 -4.94 -9.21 9.93
C GLY A 118 -5.63 -9.07 8.57
N ARG A 119 -4.92 -9.33 7.46
CA ARG A 119 -5.40 -9.25 6.07
C ARG A 119 -5.09 -10.49 5.25
N GLU A 120 -4.72 -11.60 5.92
CA GLU A 120 -4.27 -12.84 5.28
C GLU A 120 -5.30 -13.40 4.30
N ASP A 121 -6.58 -13.20 4.61
CA ASP A 121 -7.70 -13.68 3.81
C ASP A 121 -8.13 -12.74 2.68
N ASP A 122 -7.63 -11.51 2.62
CA ASP A 122 -8.10 -10.50 1.68
C ASP A 122 -7.33 -10.49 0.36
N TYR A 123 -6.07 -10.94 0.39
CA TYR A 123 -5.15 -10.91 -0.74
C TYR A 123 -4.54 -12.28 -1.01
N THR A 124 -3.83 -12.39 -2.13
CA THR A 124 -2.77 -13.39 -2.31
C THR A 124 -1.46 -12.71 -1.98
N TRP A 125 -0.72 -13.26 -1.02
CA TRP A 125 0.46 -12.65 -0.46
C TRP A 125 1.74 -13.31 -0.96
N SER A 126 2.77 -12.50 -1.18
CA SER A 126 4.13 -13.01 -1.33
C SER A 126 4.66 -13.63 -0.03
N ASP A 127 5.85 -14.22 -0.08
CA ASP A 127 6.62 -14.46 1.13
C ASP A 127 6.88 -13.12 1.85
N PRO A 128 6.81 -13.07 3.20
CA PRO A 128 7.14 -11.85 3.92
C PRO A 128 8.63 -11.54 3.79
N TYR A 129 8.96 -10.24 3.70
CA TYR A 129 10.34 -9.82 3.43
C TYR A 129 10.88 -8.77 4.43
N VAL A 130 10.01 -8.12 5.22
CA VAL A 130 10.39 -7.17 6.28
C VAL A 130 9.58 -7.44 7.54
N ASP A 131 10.25 -7.51 8.69
CA ASP A 131 9.64 -7.43 10.02
C ASP A 131 9.35 -5.96 10.34
N ASN A 132 8.14 -5.67 10.78
CA ASN A 132 7.67 -4.35 11.13
C ASN A 132 7.00 -4.33 12.51
N SER A 133 6.78 -3.14 13.02
CA SER A 133 5.99 -2.87 14.22
C SER A 133 5.25 -1.56 14.07
N GLN A 134 4.06 -1.46 14.63
CA GLN A 134 3.40 -0.17 14.80
C GLN A 134 3.89 0.48 16.11
N VAL A 135 4.26 1.76 16.03
CA VAL A 135 4.84 2.52 17.13
C VAL A 135 4.15 3.87 17.31
N MET A 136 4.42 4.54 18.42
CA MET A 136 4.00 5.92 18.65
C MET A 136 5.20 6.86 18.56
N VAL A 137 5.06 7.90 17.74
CA VAL A 137 6.01 9.03 17.65
C VAL A 137 5.42 10.21 18.39
N VAL A 138 6.23 10.83 19.25
CA VAL A 138 5.85 11.99 20.06
C VAL A 138 6.96 13.05 20.02
N SER A 139 6.61 14.30 20.38
CA SER A 139 7.65 15.30 20.65
C SER A 139 8.45 14.91 21.89
N GLU A 140 9.78 15.08 21.87
CA GLU A 140 10.67 14.80 23.02
C GLU A 140 10.24 15.56 24.27
N ASN A 141 9.74 16.79 24.10
CA ASN A 141 9.33 17.67 25.19
C ASN A 141 7.85 17.52 25.59
N SER A 142 7.12 16.55 25.03
CA SER A 142 5.68 16.35 25.32
C SER A 142 5.39 15.86 26.73
N GLY A 143 6.39 15.27 27.42
CA GLY A 143 6.19 14.57 28.70
C GLY A 143 5.57 13.18 28.54
N ILE A 144 5.26 12.71 27.32
CA ILE A 144 4.76 11.37 27.01
C ILE A 144 5.96 10.42 26.92
N ASN A 145 5.97 9.35 27.73
CA ASN A 145 7.07 8.38 27.77
C ASN A 145 6.62 6.92 27.68
N SER A 146 5.31 6.67 27.74
CA SER A 146 4.71 5.35 27.67
C SER A 146 3.39 5.43 26.91
N LEU A 147 2.86 4.28 26.47
CA LEU A 147 1.53 4.20 25.84
C LEU A 147 0.42 4.67 26.79
N SER A 148 0.57 4.44 28.11
CA SER A 148 -0.41 4.90 29.12
C SER A 148 -0.50 6.42 29.24
N ASP A 149 0.55 7.17 28.89
CA ASP A 149 0.54 8.64 28.90
C ASP A 149 -0.31 9.25 27.77
N LEU A 150 -0.75 8.42 26.81
CA LEU A 150 -1.61 8.84 25.69
C LEU A 150 -3.08 9.01 26.12
N ALA A 151 -3.46 8.64 27.34
CA ALA A 151 -4.81 8.85 27.86
C ALA A 151 -5.16 10.36 27.84
N GLY A 152 -6.29 10.69 27.20
CA GLY A 152 -6.75 12.07 27.02
C GLY A 152 -5.95 12.88 25.99
N LYS A 153 -5.07 12.25 25.20
CA LYS A 153 -4.27 12.86 24.11
C LYS A 153 -4.95 12.69 22.76
N THR A 154 -4.61 13.58 21.82
CA THR A 154 -5.02 13.43 20.43
C THR A 154 -3.94 12.69 19.65
N VAL A 155 -4.28 11.55 19.08
CA VAL A 155 -3.37 10.71 18.28
C VAL A 155 -3.72 10.82 16.80
N GLY A 156 -2.71 11.10 15.98
CA GLY A 156 -2.82 11.07 14.52
C GLY A 156 -2.48 9.70 13.97
N VAL A 157 -3.09 9.31 12.85
CA VAL A 157 -2.84 8.06 12.15
C VAL A 157 -3.16 8.22 10.66
N GLN A 158 -2.49 7.49 9.78
CA GLN A 158 -2.86 7.49 8.37
C GLN A 158 -4.16 6.73 8.15
N ALA A 159 -5.04 7.25 7.28
CA ALA A 159 -6.29 6.59 6.88
C ALA A 159 -5.99 5.24 6.20
N ALA A 160 -6.81 4.22 6.49
CA ALA A 160 -6.69 2.85 5.95
C ALA A 160 -5.32 2.18 6.15
N SER A 161 -4.54 2.64 7.16
CA SER A 161 -3.26 2.04 7.57
C SER A 161 -3.46 0.85 8.51
N ALA A 162 -2.41 0.03 8.66
CA ALA A 162 -2.38 -1.05 9.66
C ALA A 162 -2.46 -0.51 11.10
N ALA A 163 -1.85 0.66 11.37
CA ALA A 163 -1.96 1.33 12.65
C ALA A 163 -3.41 1.69 13.00
N LEU A 164 -4.19 2.19 12.02
CA LEU A 164 -5.60 2.51 12.22
C LEU A 164 -6.42 1.25 12.51
N ASP A 165 -6.23 0.19 11.70
CA ASP A 165 -6.93 -1.08 11.88
C ASP A 165 -6.64 -1.66 13.27
N LEU A 166 -5.36 -1.66 13.69
CA LEU A 166 -4.92 -2.11 15.01
C LEU A 166 -5.58 -1.33 16.16
N LEU A 167 -5.62 0.02 16.06
CA LEU A 167 -6.22 0.90 17.06
C LEU A 167 -7.75 0.82 17.09
N GLN A 168 -8.40 0.23 16.10
CA GLN A 168 -9.83 0.01 16.04
C GLN A 168 -10.24 -1.44 16.32
N SER A 169 -9.27 -2.37 16.36
CA SER A 169 -9.53 -3.80 16.52
C SER A 169 -9.85 -4.17 17.97
N GLU A 170 -10.95 -4.89 18.16
CA GLU A 170 -11.34 -5.54 19.43
C GLU A 170 -10.85 -7.00 19.51
N GLU A 171 -10.19 -7.49 18.46
CA GLU A 171 -9.65 -8.84 18.39
C GLU A 171 -8.42 -9.01 19.30
N ASP A 172 -8.03 -10.26 19.54
CA ASP A 172 -6.83 -10.56 20.33
C ASP A 172 -5.58 -9.93 19.66
N GLY A 173 -4.84 -9.15 20.43
CA GLY A 173 -3.73 -8.34 19.93
C GLY A 173 -4.12 -6.95 19.41
N GLY A 174 -5.42 -6.63 19.27
CA GLY A 174 -5.90 -5.28 18.93
C GLY A 174 -5.59 -4.25 20.03
N GLN A 175 -5.61 -2.98 19.69
CA GLN A 175 -5.26 -1.87 20.58
C GLN A 175 -6.44 -0.91 20.83
N LYS A 176 -7.67 -1.39 20.61
CA LYS A 176 -8.87 -0.55 20.81
C LYS A 176 -9.03 -0.07 22.25
N GLU A 177 -8.69 -0.88 23.24
CA GLU A 177 -8.75 -0.48 24.66
C GLU A 177 -7.83 0.71 24.95
N LEU A 178 -6.63 0.74 24.34
CA LEU A 178 -5.72 1.88 24.40
C LEU A 178 -6.33 3.09 23.67
N ALA A 179 -6.81 2.89 22.46
CA ALA A 179 -7.37 3.97 21.63
C ALA A 179 -8.62 4.61 22.27
N ASP A 180 -9.44 3.84 23.01
CA ASP A 180 -10.60 4.35 23.74
C ASP A 180 -10.21 5.28 24.91
N THR A 181 -8.94 5.30 25.32
CA THR A 181 -8.43 6.27 26.32
C THR A 181 -8.06 7.62 25.71
N PHE A 182 -7.89 7.70 24.39
CA PHE A 182 -7.51 8.92 23.70
C PHE A 182 -8.63 9.98 23.75
N ALA A 183 -8.27 11.25 23.71
CA ALA A 183 -9.25 12.32 23.50
C ALA A 183 -9.82 12.26 22.08
N ALA A 184 -8.97 11.94 21.10
CA ALA A 184 -9.38 11.74 19.72
C ALA A 184 -8.33 10.89 18.96
N LEU A 185 -8.81 10.10 17.98
CA LEU A 185 -7.99 9.45 16.95
C LEU A 185 -8.29 10.15 15.63
N GLN A 186 -7.31 10.93 15.13
CA GLN A 186 -7.47 11.77 13.94
C GLN A 186 -6.79 11.13 12.74
N GLN A 187 -7.53 10.97 11.64
CA GLN A 187 -7.01 10.36 10.42
C GLN A 187 -6.45 11.42 9.46
N PHE A 188 -5.33 11.09 8.84
CA PHE A 188 -4.64 11.90 7.83
C PHE A 188 -4.47 11.10 6.52
N PRO A 189 -4.36 11.76 5.37
CA PRO A 189 -4.13 11.06 4.10
C PRO A 189 -2.76 10.37 4.04
N ASP A 190 -1.76 10.95 4.68
CA ASP A 190 -0.37 10.46 4.75
C ASP A 190 0.31 10.90 6.05
N TYR A 191 1.50 10.34 6.32
CA TYR A 191 2.26 10.65 7.53
C TYR A 191 2.91 12.04 7.52
N ASN A 192 3.22 12.61 6.36
CA ASN A 192 3.76 13.97 6.29
C ASN A 192 2.76 15.00 6.83
N ASN A 193 1.47 14.84 6.46
CA ASN A 193 0.38 15.67 7.00
C ASN A 193 0.21 15.47 8.52
N ALA A 194 0.29 14.24 9.01
CA ALA A 194 0.22 13.97 10.45
C ALA A 194 1.39 14.63 11.21
N PHE A 195 2.62 14.59 10.66
CA PHE A 195 3.79 15.25 11.27
C PHE A 195 3.67 16.77 11.28
N VAL A 196 3.06 17.39 10.27
CA VAL A 196 2.78 18.85 10.28
C VAL A 196 1.90 19.21 11.46
N GLU A 197 0.87 18.43 11.74
CA GLU A 197 -0.03 18.65 12.87
C GLU A 197 0.63 18.34 14.23
N LEU A 198 1.50 17.32 14.28
CA LEU A 198 2.32 17.03 15.46
C LEU A 198 3.29 18.20 15.77
N GLN A 199 3.92 18.75 14.75
CA GLN A 199 4.82 19.90 14.88
C GLN A 199 4.07 21.17 15.32
N ALA A 200 2.84 21.36 14.82
CA ALA A 200 1.97 22.48 15.22
C ALA A 200 1.40 22.32 16.64
N GLY A 201 1.51 21.12 17.24
CA GLY A 201 0.91 20.81 18.54
C GLY A 201 -0.62 20.62 18.49
N SER A 202 -1.18 20.42 17.30
CA SER A 202 -2.61 20.12 17.11
C SER A 202 -2.93 18.68 17.49
N ILE A 203 -1.94 17.79 17.40
CA ILE A 203 -1.97 16.41 17.90
C ILE A 203 -0.77 16.16 18.81
N ASP A 204 -0.87 15.18 19.70
CA ASP A 204 0.15 14.87 20.72
C ASP A 204 1.07 13.73 20.30
N ALA A 205 0.60 12.82 19.44
CA ALA A 205 1.34 11.65 18.96
C ALA A 205 0.89 11.24 17.56
N VAL A 206 1.74 10.46 16.86
CA VAL A 206 1.40 9.79 15.59
C VAL A 206 1.63 8.29 15.75
N ALA A 207 0.62 7.48 15.45
CA ALA A 207 0.72 6.03 15.33
C ALA A 207 1.18 5.68 13.91
N MET A 208 2.28 4.94 13.77
CA MET A 208 2.87 4.66 12.47
C MET A 208 3.85 3.47 12.49
N ASP A 209 4.26 3.06 11.33
CA ASP A 209 5.22 2.00 11.08
C ASP A 209 6.64 2.43 11.52
N ILE A 210 7.37 1.53 12.22
CA ILE A 210 8.67 1.84 12.81
C ILE A 210 9.73 2.22 11.74
N GLY A 211 9.71 1.58 10.57
CA GLY A 211 10.64 1.91 9.49
C GLY A 211 10.41 3.32 8.97
N VAL A 212 9.15 3.71 8.78
CA VAL A 212 8.77 5.08 8.39
C VAL A 212 9.08 6.07 9.51
N ALA A 213 8.80 5.71 10.78
CA ALA A 213 9.12 6.54 11.94
C ALA A 213 10.63 6.85 12.02
N LYS A 214 11.48 5.83 11.91
CA LYS A 214 12.95 6.00 11.90
C LYS A 214 13.39 6.98 10.80
N TYR A 215 12.92 6.78 9.57
CA TYR A 215 13.23 7.66 8.45
C TYR A 215 12.76 9.11 8.69
N GLN A 216 11.53 9.29 9.18
CA GLN A 216 10.98 10.62 9.46
C GLN A 216 11.79 11.35 10.54
N LEU A 217 12.21 10.65 11.59
CA LEU A 217 13.02 11.25 12.65
C LEU A 217 14.41 11.62 12.15
N GLU A 218 15.05 10.76 11.37
CA GLU A 218 16.37 11.03 10.79
C GLU A 218 16.34 12.23 9.84
N SER A 219 15.31 12.32 8.98
CA SER A 219 15.19 13.40 8.01
C SER A 219 14.80 14.75 8.64
N ARG A 220 14.00 14.74 9.73
CA ARG A 220 13.52 15.96 10.41
C ARG A 220 14.49 16.47 11.49
N GLY A 221 15.42 15.62 11.95
CA GLY A 221 16.37 15.94 13.00
C GLY A 221 15.76 15.84 14.41
N GLU A 222 16.38 16.54 15.36
CA GLU A 222 16.02 16.48 16.79
C GLU A 222 14.60 17.02 17.07
N GLY A 223 14.01 16.57 18.18
CA GLY A 223 12.74 17.07 18.70
C GLY A 223 11.61 16.06 18.75
N TYR A 224 11.81 14.87 18.19
CA TYR A 224 10.85 13.77 18.22
C TYR A 224 11.50 12.47 18.70
N LYS A 225 10.70 11.60 19.29
CA LYS A 225 11.12 10.25 19.69
C LYS A 225 10.04 9.22 19.40
N ILE A 226 10.48 7.98 19.18
CA ILE A 226 9.65 6.80 19.19
C ILE A 226 9.54 6.34 20.63
N LEU A 227 8.32 5.96 21.09
CA LEU A 227 8.16 5.32 22.39
C LEU A 227 8.78 3.92 22.37
N ASP A 228 9.36 3.48 23.49
CA ASP A 228 9.98 2.16 23.62
C ASP A 228 8.98 1.01 23.53
N GLU A 229 7.72 1.26 23.88
CA GLU A 229 6.62 0.30 23.80
C GLU A 229 6.05 0.28 22.39
N HIS A 230 6.05 -0.90 21.75
CA HIS A 230 5.43 -1.09 20.45
C HIS A 230 3.95 -1.48 20.60
N LEU A 231 3.12 -1.10 19.65
CA LEU A 231 1.71 -1.48 19.62
C LEU A 231 1.52 -2.94 19.21
N ASN A 232 2.38 -3.44 18.30
CA ASN A 232 2.37 -4.83 17.81
C ASN A 232 3.74 -5.22 17.22
N SER A 233 3.78 -6.45 16.68
CA SER A 233 4.80 -6.91 15.73
C SER A 233 4.09 -7.52 14.52
N GLU A 234 4.54 -7.20 13.33
CA GLU A 234 3.89 -7.58 12.07
C GLU A 234 4.90 -7.80 10.96
N LYS A 235 4.44 -8.22 9.78
CA LYS A 235 5.28 -8.47 8.61
C LYS A 235 4.75 -7.76 7.37
N TYR A 236 5.68 -7.26 6.56
CA TYR A 236 5.37 -6.77 5.22
C TYR A 236 5.51 -7.88 4.19
N ALA A 237 4.56 -7.90 3.28
CA ALA A 237 4.56 -8.74 2.09
C ALA A 237 3.94 -7.98 0.91
N ILE A 238 4.08 -8.50 -0.30
CA ILE A 238 3.47 -7.92 -1.49
C ILE A 238 2.05 -8.46 -1.60
N GLY A 239 1.07 -7.56 -1.71
CA GLY A 239 -0.34 -7.92 -1.84
C GLY A 239 -0.76 -7.98 -3.30
N PHE A 240 -1.23 -9.15 -3.74
CA PHE A 240 -1.83 -9.35 -5.06
C PHE A 240 -3.34 -9.52 -4.93
N LYS A 241 -4.09 -9.28 -6.01
CA LYS A 241 -5.51 -9.59 -6.04
C LYS A 241 -5.73 -11.05 -5.63
N LYS A 242 -6.70 -11.28 -4.74
CA LYS A 242 -6.99 -12.63 -4.24
C LYS A 242 -7.21 -13.63 -5.38
N GLY A 243 -6.48 -14.74 -5.34
CA GLY A 243 -6.46 -15.78 -6.36
C GLY A 243 -5.43 -15.57 -7.47
N ASN A 244 -4.68 -14.45 -7.50
CA ASN A 244 -3.61 -14.24 -8.47
C ASN A 244 -2.31 -14.93 -8.03
N THR A 245 -2.34 -16.27 -7.94
CA THR A 245 -1.20 -17.07 -7.47
C THR A 245 -0.07 -17.14 -8.50
N GLU A 246 -0.40 -17.14 -9.80
CA GLU A 246 0.62 -17.25 -10.87
C GLU A 246 1.61 -16.07 -10.84
N LEU A 247 1.12 -14.83 -10.75
CA LEU A 247 1.97 -13.66 -10.66
C LEU A 247 2.71 -13.61 -9.32
N CYS A 248 2.03 -13.95 -8.22
CA CYS A 248 2.61 -14.00 -6.88
C CYS A 248 3.79 -14.98 -6.82
N ASP A 249 3.60 -16.20 -7.32
CA ASP A 249 4.65 -17.24 -7.35
C ASP A 249 5.85 -16.78 -8.18
N LYS A 250 5.58 -16.11 -9.31
CA LYS A 250 6.62 -15.57 -10.18
C LYS A 250 7.44 -14.46 -9.51
N VAL A 251 6.77 -13.56 -8.79
CA VAL A 251 7.45 -12.51 -8.02
C VAL A 251 8.23 -13.12 -6.86
N ASN A 252 7.70 -14.12 -6.14
CA ASN A 252 8.44 -14.85 -5.10
C ASN A 252 9.71 -15.52 -5.64
N GLU A 253 9.65 -16.18 -6.82
CA GLU A 253 10.84 -16.71 -7.48
C GLU A 253 11.88 -15.62 -7.77
N GLY A 254 11.43 -14.43 -8.21
CA GLY A 254 12.29 -13.26 -8.43
C GLY A 254 12.93 -12.76 -7.15
N LEU A 255 12.14 -12.62 -6.06
CA LEU A 255 12.65 -12.23 -4.74
C LEU A 255 13.76 -13.19 -4.26
N GLN A 256 13.59 -14.51 -4.44
CA GLN A 256 14.62 -15.48 -4.08
C GLN A 256 15.91 -15.32 -4.90
N GLN A 257 15.81 -14.94 -6.18
CA GLN A 257 17.00 -14.68 -7.02
C GLN A 257 17.71 -13.39 -6.58
N VAL A 258 16.97 -12.30 -6.31
CA VAL A 258 17.50 -11.03 -5.81
C VAL A 258 18.16 -11.20 -4.44
N LEU A 259 17.62 -12.08 -3.58
CA LEU A 259 18.22 -12.45 -2.30
C LEU A 259 19.50 -13.26 -2.50
N ALA A 260 19.48 -14.22 -3.44
CA ALA A 260 20.62 -15.12 -3.68
C ALA A 260 21.84 -14.38 -4.26
N ASP A 261 21.65 -13.35 -5.09
CA ASP A 261 22.73 -12.56 -5.68
C ASP A 261 23.20 -11.41 -4.78
N GLY A 262 22.56 -11.21 -3.62
CA GLY A 262 22.89 -10.18 -2.62
C GLY A 262 22.40 -8.78 -2.96
N THR A 263 21.56 -8.61 -3.98
CA THR A 263 20.95 -7.31 -4.32
C THR A 263 19.96 -6.89 -3.24
N PHE A 264 19.19 -7.84 -2.69
CA PHE A 264 18.27 -7.60 -1.59
C PHE A 264 18.97 -6.97 -0.37
N ASP A 265 20.07 -7.56 0.07
CA ASP A 265 20.83 -7.09 1.24
C ASP A 265 21.41 -5.68 0.99
N LYS A 266 21.94 -5.42 -0.22
CA LYS A 266 22.46 -4.11 -0.60
C LYS A 266 21.38 -3.03 -0.60
N LEU A 267 20.15 -3.36 -1.06
CA LEU A 267 19.03 -2.44 -1.00
C LEU A 267 18.60 -2.18 0.44
N ALA A 268 18.55 -3.23 1.29
CA ALA A 268 18.23 -3.09 2.71
C ALA A 268 19.24 -2.18 3.44
N GLU A 269 20.54 -2.35 3.15
CA GLU A 269 21.59 -1.46 3.66
C GLU A 269 21.43 -0.02 3.15
N LYS A 270 21.18 0.16 1.85
CA LYS A 270 20.99 1.49 1.22
C LYS A 270 19.87 2.29 1.88
N TYR A 271 18.78 1.62 2.24
CA TYR A 271 17.59 2.24 2.82
C TYR A 271 17.53 2.18 4.36
N GLY A 272 18.61 1.70 5.02
CA GLY A 272 18.72 1.69 6.48
C GLY A 272 17.77 0.73 7.19
N ILE A 273 17.32 -0.34 6.51
CA ILE A 273 16.39 -1.33 7.06
C ILE A 273 16.99 -2.75 7.16
N ALA A 274 18.32 -2.86 7.10
CA ALA A 274 19.00 -4.16 7.11
C ALA A 274 18.73 -4.98 8.38
N ASP A 275 18.42 -4.34 9.50
CA ASP A 275 18.03 -4.96 10.77
C ASP A 275 16.56 -5.43 10.81
N MET A 276 15.78 -5.11 9.78
CA MET A 276 14.35 -5.40 9.71
C MET A 276 13.99 -6.44 8.65
N VAL A 277 14.93 -6.84 7.79
CA VAL A 277 14.63 -7.81 6.73
C VAL A 277 14.48 -9.24 7.28
N CYS A 278 13.49 -9.97 6.75
CA CYS A 278 13.14 -11.32 7.20
C CYS A 278 12.90 -12.31 6.06
N LEU A 279 13.24 -11.95 4.82
CA LEU A 279 13.09 -12.87 3.70
C LEU A 279 14.07 -14.04 3.84
N GLU A 280 13.53 -15.27 3.97
CA GLU A 280 14.33 -16.48 4.14
C GLU A 280 14.69 -17.11 2.79
N LYS A 281 15.92 -17.63 2.67
CA LYS A 281 16.33 -18.41 1.51
C LYS A 281 15.59 -19.75 1.46
N LYS A 282 14.90 -20.01 0.36
CA LYS A 282 14.24 -21.30 0.13
C LYS A 282 15.27 -22.31 -0.34
N GLY A 283 15.44 -23.40 0.39
CA GLY A 283 16.25 -24.55 -0.05
C GLY A 283 17.60 -24.76 0.65
N GLU A 284 17.84 -24.16 1.81
CA GLU A 284 18.89 -24.60 2.74
C GLU A 284 18.37 -25.52 3.83
#